data_1b22effb3493c18392e154df09fdf8cd
#
_entry.id   1b22effb3493c18392e154df09fdf8cd
#
_cell.length_a   1.000
_cell.length_b   1.000
_cell.length_c   1.000
_cell.angle_alpha   90.00
_cell.angle_beta   90.00
_cell.angle_gamma   90.00
#
_symmetry.space_group_name_H-M   'P 1'
#
loop_
_entity.id
_entity.type
_entity.pdbx_description
1 polymer ?
#
loop_
_entity_poly.entity_id
_entity_poly.type
_entity_poly.pdbx_seq_one_letter_code
_entity_poly.pdbx_strand_id
1 'polypeptide(L)'
;MVKSPKILLCTNGYTDGLVAPLDRTVVPVHSVQVATVPLSDNILKSILPGKQAPSDTRRSLLYFRLDPSGRFIMGGRGAYSKNEVENQQEFLRKEAKRIFPQLKGVDWQYAWGGFIAVTADHYPHLNILKEGIISGLGYNGRGVAMATAMGKVMADWAMGIAENNLDFPVTVPRPIPFHKFSKLGVKLTLVKYKLLDFLGL
;
A
#
# COMPACT_ATOMS: atom_id res chain seq x y z
N MET A 1 11.78 30.31 -1.68
CA MET A 1 12.79 29.25 -1.81
C MET A 1 13.23 28.86 -0.40
N VAL A 2 13.17 27.57 -0.05
CA VAL A 2 13.67 27.04 1.24
C VAL A 2 15.07 26.47 1.00
N LYS A 3 16.03 26.84 1.82
CA LYS A 3 17.40 26.27 1.84
C LYS A 3 17.53 25.37 3.07
N SER A 4 17.96 24.14 2.89
CA SER A 4 18.17 23.19 3.98
C SER A 4 19.45 22.41 3.73
N PRO A 5 20.24 22.08 4.79
CA PRO A 5 21.41 21.22 4.67
C PRO A 5 21.06 19.77 4.39
N LYS A 6 19.84 19.33 4.74
CA LYS A 6 19.38 17.95 4.54
C LYS A 6 17.95 17.92 3.99
N ILE A 7 17.67 16.94 3.11
CA ILE A 7 16.37 16.70 2.48
C ILE A 7 16.02 15.23 2.68
N LEU A 8 14.84 14.96 3.25
CA LEU A 8 14.28 13.62 3.45
C LEU A 8 13.15 13.42 2.46
N LEU A 9 13.30 12.49 1.51
CA LEU A 9 12.30 12.16 0.51
C LEU A 9 11.40 11.02 1.02
N CYS A 10 10.18 11.36 1.41
CA CYS A 10 9.17 10.45 1.97
C CYS A 10 8.02 10.20 0.98
N THR A 11 8.28 10.24 -0.30
CA THR A 11 7.26 10.23 -1.37
C THR A 11 6.70 8.84 -1.67
N ASN A 12 7.43 7.76 -1.34
CA ASN A 12 7.03 6.35 -1.50
C ASN A 12 6.39 6.07 -2.88
N GLY A 13 5.12 5.68 -2.96
CA GLY A 13 4.40 5.38 -4.21
C GLY A 13 4.11 6.60 -5.10
N TYR A 14 4.42 7.79 -4.62
CA TYR A 14 4.26 9.07 -5.34
C TYR A 14 5.62 9.69 -5.72
N THR A 15 6.67 8.87 -5.76
CA THR A 15 7.99 9.28 -6.26
C THR A 15 7.93 9.36 -7.79
N ASP A 16 7.53 10.50 -8.30
CA ASP A 16 7.34 10.75 -9.72
C ASP A 16 8.43 11.71 -10.20
N GLY A 17 9.38 11.24 -10.98
CA GLY A 17 10.41 12.04 -11.67
C GLY A 17 11.21 13.04 -10.82
N LEU A 18 10.94 13.12 -9.51
CA LEU A 18 11.52 14.11 -8.59
C LEU A 18 13.04 13.98 -8.51
N VAL A 19 13.53 12.75 -8.39
CA VAL A 19 14.97 12.45 -8.38
C VAL A 19 15.22 11.15 -9.16
N ALA A 20 15.90 11.23 -10.29
CA ALA A 20 16.36 10.06 -11.03
C ALA A 20 17.53 9.38 -10.28
N PRO A 21 17.61 8.05 -10.23
CA PRO A 21 16.71 7.05 -10.84
C PRO A 21 15.62 6.53 -9.87
N LEU A 22 15.32 7.24 -8.79
CA LEU A 22 14.49 6.77 -7.68
C LEU A 22 13.09 6.33 -8.12
N ASP A 23 12.47 7.07 -9.03
CA ASP A 23 11.17 6.76 -9.64
C ASP A 23 11.11 5.37 -10.30
N ARG A 24 12.26 4.86 -10.76
CA ARG A 24 12.37 3.55 -11.43
C ARG A 24 12.76 2.41 -10.49
N THR A 25 12.94 2.67 -9.21
CA THR A 25 13.26 1.64 -8.21
C THR A 25 12.02 0.98 -7.61
N VAL A 26 10.84 1.55 -7.86
CA VAL A 26 9.56 1.05 -7.36
C VAL A 26 8.52 0.99 -8.47
N VAL A 27 7.54 0.10 -8.30
CA VAL A 27 6.34 0.04 -9.12
C VAL A 27 5.16 0.55 -8.30
N PRO A 28 4.51 1.66 -8.68
CA PRO A 28 3.31 2.13 -8.01
C PRO A 28 2.14 1.19 -8.31
N VAL A 29 1.48 0.68 -7.28
CA VAL A 29 0.30 -0.18 -7.38
C VAL A 29 -0.82 0.44 -6.55
N HIS A 30 -2.02 0.57 -7.11
CA HIS A 30 -3.17 1.06 -6.36
C HIS A 30 -3.61 0.07 -5.27
N SER A 31 -3.82 0.58 -4.08
CA SER A 31 -4.60 -0.03 -3.02
C SER A 31 -5.93 0.73 -2.95
N VAL A 32 -7.04 0.02 -3.10
CA VAL A 32 -8.40 0.59 -3.16
C VAL A 32 -9.18 0.13 -1.94
N GLN A 33 -10.01 0.99 -1.38
CA GLN A 33 -10.80 0.70 -0.20
C GLN A 33 -12.24 1.23 -0.37
N VAL A 34 -13.16 0.56 0.31
CA VAL A 34 -14.57 0.96 0.43
C VAL A 34 -15.01 0.89 1.89
N ALA A 35 -15.90 1.77 2.31
CA ALA A 35 -16.43 1.79 3.66
C ALA A 35 -17.96 1.97 3.64
N THR A 36 -18.66 1.25 4.51
CA THR A 36 -20.11 1.39 4.71
C THR A 36 -20.44 2.67 5.48
N VAL A 37 -21.72 3.01 5.58
CA VAL A 37 -22.24 3.81 6.69
C VAL A 37 -21.98 3.10 8.02
N PRO A 38 -22.07 3.77 9.19
CA PRO A 38 -22.03 3.08 10.48
C PRO A 38 -23.07 1.97 10.54
N LEU A 39 -22.64 0.78 10.94
CA LEU A 39 -23.48 -0.40 11.04
C LEU A 39 -24.35 -0.35 12.30
N SER A 40 -25.52 -1.01 12.25
CA SER A 40 -26.33 -1.21 13.45
C SER A 40 -25.65 -2.15 14.44
N ASP A 41 -26.00 -2.04 15.73
CA ASP A 41 -25.44 -2.87 16.79
C ASP A 41 -25.59 -4.37 16.56
N ASN A 42 -26.69 -4.80 15.94
CA ASN A 42 -26.91 -6.21 15.60
C ASN A 42 -25.92 -6.72 14.59
N ILE A 43 -25.58 -5.92 13.57
CA ILE A 43 -24.58 -6.26 12.56
C ILE A 43 -23.19 -6.23 13.19
N LEU A 44 -22.86 -5.20 13.97
CA LEU A 44 -21.57 -5.07 14.64
C LEU A 44 -21.23 -6.25 15.55
N LYS A 45 -22.24 -6.81 16.26
CA LYS A 45 -22.06 -8.00 17.09
C LYS A 45 -21.82 -9.28 16.29
N SER A 46 -22.25 -9.32 15.02
CA SER A 46 -22.14 -10.50 14.15
C SER A 46 -20.92 -10.48 13.20
N ILE A 47 -20.33 -9.30 12.99
CA ILE A 47 -19.16 -9.12 12.12
C ILE A 47 -17.96 -8.71 12.96
N LEU A 48 -16.89 -9.51 12.95
CA LEU A 48 -15.63 -9.23 13.64
C LEU A 48 -15.84 -8.81 15.11
N PRO A 49 -16.48 -9.63 15.96
CA PRO A 49 -16.89 -9.25 17.30
C PRO A 49 -15.70 -8.86 18.20
N GLY A 50 -14.51 -9.36 17.91
CA GLY A 50 -13.25 -8.96 18.59
C GLY A 50 -12.55 -7.76 17.94
N LYS A 51 -13.21 -7.05 17.01
CA LYS A 51 -12.62 -5.90 16.28
C LYS A 51 -11.28 -6.22 15.60
N GLN A 52 -11.12 -7.46 15.15
CA GLN A 52 -9.93 -7.92 14.45
C GLN A 52 -9.79 -7.16 13.11
N ALA A 53 -8.55 -7.10 12.60
CA ALA A 53 -8.23 -6.58 11.27
C ALA A 53 -7.60 -7.71 10.43
N PRO A 54 -8.38 -8.71 9.99
CA PRO A 54 -7.86 -9.84 9.24
C PRO A 54 -7.55 -9.46 7.80
N SER A 55 -6.69 -10.27 7.20
CA SER A 55 -6.52 -10.39 5.76
C SER A 55 -6.76 -11.83 5.35
N ASP A 56 -7.25 -12.04 4.13
CA ASP A 56 -7.43 -13.39 3.61
C ASP A 56 -6.10 -14.01 3.11
N THR A 57 -6.16 -15.27 2.69
CA THR A 57 -5.00 -16.04 2.22
C THR A 57 -4.83 -16.00 0.69
N ARG A 58 -5.68 -15.26 -0.02
CA ARG A 58 -5.58 -15.13 -1.48
C ARG A 58 -4.31 -14.38 -1.88
N ARG A 59 -3.78 -14.68 -3.05
CA ARG A 59 -2.67 -13.92 -3.64
C ARG A 59 -3.08 -12.49 -3.97
N SER A 60 -4.31 -12.31 -4.44
CA SER A 60 -4.97 -11.01 -4.60
C SER A 60 -5.65 -10.56 -3.31
N LEU A 61 -4.87 -10.54 -2.24
CA LEU A 61 -5.22 -10.25 -0.86
C LEU A 61 -6.37 -9.25 -0.68
N LEU A 62 -7.39 -9.66 0.08
CA LEU A 62 -8.38 -8.77 0.67
C LEU A 62 -8.10 -8.60 2.16
N TYR A 63 -8.33 -7.41 2.67
CA TYR A 63 -8.22 -7.09 4.09
C TYR A 63 -9.42 -6.26 4.52
N PHE A 64 -9.88 -6.44 5.75
CA PHE A 64 -11.07 -5.76 6.22
C PHE A 64 -11.03 -5.57 7.74
N ARG A 65 -11.81 -4.60 8.23
CA ARG A 65 -11.92 -4.28 9.65
C ARG A 65 -13.16 -3.45 9.93
N LEU A 66 -13.48 -3.29 11.20
CA LEU A 66 -14.38 -2.24 11.68
C LEU A 66 -13.56 -1.01 12.09
N ASP A 67 -14.05 0.20 11.77
CA ASP A 67 -13.48 1.43 12.30
C ASP A 67 -14.09 1.79 13.67
N PRO A 68 -13.53 2.77 14.39
CA PRO A 68 -14.09 3.21 15.67
C PRO A 68 -15.53 3.73 15.59
N SER A 69 -15.98 4.19 14.43
CA SER A 69 -17.35 4.66 14.19
C SER A 69 -18.32 3.53 13.81
N GLY A 70 -17.87 2.27 13.83
CA GLY A 70 -18.70 1.11 13.46
C GLY A 70 -18.89 0.90 11.97
N ARG A 71 -18.06 1.48 11.10
CA ARG A 71 -18.09 1.20 9.66
C ARG A 71 -17.31 -0.06 9.34
N PHE A 72 -17.85 -0.87 8.45
CA PHE A 72 -17.06 -1.94 7.84
C PHE A 72 -16.23 -1.36 6.69
N ILE A 73 -14.93 -1.62 6.73
CA ILE A 73 -13.96 -1.21 5.72
C ILE A 73 -13.38 -2.45 5.07
N MET A 74 -13.36 -2.50 3.75
CA MET A 74 -12.66 -3.55 2.98
C MET A 74 -11.73 -2.92 1.96
N GLY A 75 -10.53 -3.49 1.84
CA GLY A 75 -9.53 -3.08 0.87
C GLY A 75 -8.95 -4.25 0.08
N GLY A 76 -8.36 -3.90 -1.06
CA GLY A 76 -7.66 -4.84 -1.94
C GLY A 76 -6.74 -4.12 -2.91
N ARG A 77 -5.89 -4.88 -3.60
CA ARG A 77 -4.89 -4.36 -4.55
C ARG A 77 -5.40 -4.48 -5.98
N GLY A 78 -4.90 -3.63 -6.88
CA GLY A 78 -4.93 -3.91 -8.31
C GLY A 78 -5.80 -3.02 -9.17
N ALA A 79 -5.60 -1.71 -9.10
CA ALA A 79 -6.11 -0.79 -10.10
C ALA A 79 -4.97 0.09 -10.64
N TYR A 80 -5.07 0.53 -11.91
CA TYR A 80 -4.06 1.36 -12.57
C TYR A 80 -4.65 2.57 -13.28
N SER A 81 -5.94 2.55 -13.59
CA SER A 81 -6.67 3.64 -14.21
C SER A 81 -7.89 4.00 -13.35
N LYS A 82 -8.50 5.15 -13.62
CA LYS A 82 -9.71 5.58 -12.92
C LYS A 82 -10.85 4.55 -13.05
N ASN A 83 -11.09 4.05 -14.25
CA ASN A 83 -12.12 3.04 -14.50
C ASN A 83 -11.82 1.72 -13.78
N GLU A 84 -10.55 1.33 -13.69
CA GLU A 84 -10.14 0.13 -12.93
C GLU A 84 -10.33 0.33 -11.43
N VAL A 85 -10.17 1.56 -10.92
CA VAL A 85 -10.46 1.88 -9.50
C VAL A 85 -11.94 1.69 -9.21
N GLU A 86 -12.83 2.20 -10.04
CA GLU A 86 -14.28 2.07 -9.89
C GLU A 86 -14.73 0.59 -9.96
N ASN A 87 -14.21 -0.16 -10.93
CA ASN A 87 -14.46 -1.60 -11.03
C ASN A 87 -13.95 -2.38 -9.80
N GLN A 88 -12.80 -1.98 -9.26
CA GLN A 88 -12.25 -2.60 -8.06
C GLN A 88 -13.10 -2.28 -6.82
N GLN A 89 -13.63 -1.06 -6.69
CA GLN A 89 -14.53 -0.68 -5.62
C GLN A 89 -15.81 -1.53 -5.66
N GLU A 90 -16.40 -1.72 -6.84
CA GLU A 90 -17.60 -2.56 -7.00
C GLU A 90 -17.29 -4.04 -6.71
N PHE A 91 -16.14 -4.55 -7.14
CA PHE A 91 -15.67 -5.88 -6.78
C PHE A 91 -15.56 -6.04 -5.26
N LEU A 92 -14.95 -5.06 -4.54
CA LEU A 92 -14.83 -5.11 -3.09
C LEU A 92 -16.19 -5.12 -2.39
N ARG A 93 -17.15 -4.33 -2.86
CA ARG A 93 -18.53 -4.32 -2.32
C ARG A 93 -19.22 -5.68 -2.51
N LYS A 94 -19.02 -6.34 -3.66
CA LYS A 94 -19.57 -7.69 -3.92
C LYS A 94 -18.92 -8.72 -3.02
N GLU A 95 -17.60 -8.71 -2.89
CA GLU A 95 -16.86 -9.63 -2.02
C GLU A 95 -17.21 -9.44 -0.54
N ALA A 96 -17.37 -8.20 -0.09
CA ALA A 96 -17.83 -7.91 1.27
C ALA A 96 -19.18 -8.56 1.58
N LYS A 97 -20.16 -8.40 0.67
CA LYS A 97 -21.49 -9.01 0.82
C LYS A 97 -21.45 -10.54 0.69
N ARG A 98 -20.47 -11.10 -0.03
CA ARG A 98 -20.27 -12.55 -0.15
C ARG A 98 -19.70 -13.13 1.14
N ILE A 99 -18.71 -12.46 1.74
CA ILE A 99 -18.03 -12.91 2.98
C ILE A 99 -18.95 -12.63 4.19
N PHE A 100 -19.60 -11.48 4.20
CA PHE A 100 -20.51 -11.04 5.27
C PHE A 100 -21.90 -10.77 4.71
N PRO A 101 -22.78 -11.79 4.60
CA PRO A 101 -24.13 -11.62 4.09
C PRO A 101 -24.96 -10.58 4.84
N GLN A 102 -24.60 -10.28 6.10
CA GLN A 102 -25.22 -9.24 6.93
C GLN A 102 -25.06 -7.83 6.33
N LEU A 103 -24.12 -7.63 5.40
CA LEU A 103 -23.93 -6.37 4.69
C LEU A 103 -24.88 -6.19 3.48
N LYS A 104 -25.75 -7.17 3.19
CA LYS A 104 -26.78 -7.01 2.16
C LYS A 104 -27.75 -5.90 2.57
N GLY A 105 -27.96 -4.93 1.68
CA GLY A 105 -28.83 -3.78 1.96
C GLY A 105 -28.16 -2.64 2.75
N VAL A 106 -26.90 -2.79 3.17
CA VAL A 106 -26.14 -1.71 3.81
C VAL A 106 -25.55 -0.79 2.74
N ASP A 107 -25.72 0.52 2.95
CA ASP A 107 -25.17 1.55 2.08
C ASP A 107 -23.66 1.72 2.24
N TRP A 108 -23.01 2.12 1.13
CA TRP A 108 -21.60 2.41 1.08
C TRP A 108 -21.38 3.92 1.06
N GLN A 109 -20.66 4.45 2.06
CA GLN A 109 -20.48 5.88 2.23
C GLN A 109 -19.21 6.41 1.60
N TYR A 110 -18.11 5.64 1.69
CA TYR A 110 -16.82 6.09 1.20
C TYR A 110 -16.17 5.06 0.28
N ALA A 111 -15.40 5.58 -0.68
CA ALA A 111 -14.51 4.80 -1.51
C ALA A 111 -13.28 5.65 -1.83
N TRP A 112 -12.08 5.10 -1.65
CA TRP A 112 -10.83 5.80 -1.90
C TRP A 112 -9.74 4.85 -2.33
N GLY A 113 -8.61 5.40 -2.76
CA GLY A 113 -7.42 4.63 -3.10
C GLY A 113 -6.18 5.49 -3.07
N GLY A 114 -5.04 4.82 -3.08
CA GLY A 114 -3.72 5.46 -3.14
C GLY A 114 -2.68 4.50 -3.65
N PHE A 115 -1.52 5.02 -4.01
CA PHE A 115 -0.41 4.19 -4.46
C PHE A 115 0.38 3.63 -3.29
N ILE A 116 0.65 2.33 -3.35
CA ILE A 116 1.73 1.68 -2.62
C ILE A 116 2.92 1.53 -3.56
N ALA A 117 4.14 1.60 -3.02
CA ALA A 117 5.35 1.32 -3.78
C ALA A 117 5.78 -0.13 -3.58
N VAL A 118 5.90 -0.87 -4.67
CA VAL A 118 6.38 -2.25 -4.68
C VAL A 118 7.80 -2.27 -5.25
N THR A 119 8.74 -2.86 -4.52
CA THR A 119 10.13 -3.09 -4.93
C THR A 119 10.27 -4.46 -5.59
N ALA A 120 11.33 -4.66 -6.36
CA ALA A 120 11.57 -5.94 -7.05
C ALA A 120 11.88 -7.10 -6.07
N ASP A 121 12.52 -6.80 -4.95
CA ASP A 121 12.91 -7.74 -3.91
C ASP A 121 11.93 -7.84 -2.74
N HIS A 122 10.83 -7.06 -2.79
CA HIS A 122 9.83 -6.96 -1.74
C HIS A 122 10.34 -6.46 -0.37
N TYR A 123 11.49 -5.78 -0.34
CA TYR A 123 12.02 -5.12 0.86
C TYR A 123 11.94 -3.60 0.75
N PRO A 124 11.75 -2.88 1.87
CA PRO A 124 11.91 -1.42 1.91
C PRO A 124 13.36 -1.03 1.62
N HIS A 125 13.55 0.13 1.01
CA HIS A 125 14.88 0.67 0.74
C HIS A 125 15.09 2.01 1.44
N LEU A 126 16.25 2.16 2.07
CA LEU A 126 16.80 3.41 2.54
C LEU A 126 17.96 3.77 1.61
N ASN A 127 17.83 4.88 0.88
CA ASN A 127 18.82 5.27 -0.10
C ASN A 127 19.40 6.65 0.21
N ILE A 128 20.72 6.78 0.30
CA ILE A 128 21.40 8.07 0.23
C ILE A 128 21.68 8.34 -1.24
N LEU A 129 21.05 9.39 -1.78
CA LEU A 129 21.07 9.68 -3.21
C LEU A 129 22.26 10.53 -3.60
N LYS A 130 22.60 11.47 -2.74
CA LYS A 130 23.77 12.34 -2.79
C LYS A 130 23.95 12.98 -1.41
N GLU A 131 25.03 13.71 -1.22
CA GLU A 131 25.26 14.47 0.00
C GLU A 131 24.04 15.30 0.39
N GLY A 132 23.57 15.15 1.62
CA GLY A 132 22.41 15.85 2.18
C GLY A 132 21.05 15.34 1.71
N ILE A 133 20.91 14.29 0.88
CA ILE A 133 19.61 13.77 0.42
C ILE A 133 19.47 12.27 0.70
N ILE A 134 18.47 11.92 1.50
CA ILE A 134 18.09 10.54 1.81
C ILE A 134 16.65 10.26 1.40
N SER A 135 16.35 9.03 1.04
CA SER A 135 14.97 8.58 0.77
C SER A 135 14.65 7.27 1.47
N GLY A 136 13.42 7.14 1.98
CA GLY A 136 12.84 5.88 2.47
C GLY A 136 11.59 5.54 1.66
N LEU A 137 11.57 4.36 1.02
CA LEU A 137 10.46 3.96 0.12
C LEU A 137 10.37 2.44 -0.06
N GLY A 138 9.34 2.00 -0.81
CA GLY A 138 9.19 0.60 -1.17
C GLY A 138 8.61 -0.26 -0.04
N TYR A 139 7.64 0.24 0.69
CA TYR A 139 7.07 -0.46 1.86
C TYR A 139 6.16 -1.66 1.51
N ASN A 140 5.93 -1.95 0.23
CA ASN A 140 5.24 -3.15 -0.27
C ASN A 140 3.86 -3.40 0.38
N GLY A 141 3.14 -2.34 0.75
CA GLY A 141 1.84 -2.40 1.43
C GLY A 141 1.90 -2.42 2.96
N ARG A 142 3.08 -2.38 3.57
CA ARG A 142 3.29 -2.31 5.04
C ARG A 142 3.58 -0.89 5.53
N GLY A 143 3.14 0.13 4.77
CA GLY A 143 3.51 1.52 4.98
C GLY A 143 3.18 2.08 6.36
N VAL A 144 2.10 1.64 7.01
CA VAL A 144 1.72 2.16 8.34
C VAL A 144 2.83 1.91 9.37
N ALA A 145 3.33 0.68 9.46
CA ALA A 145 4.42 0.34 10.38
C ALA A 145 5.79 0.82 9.85
N MET A 146 6.06 0.54 8.57
CA MET A 146 7.39 0.81 7.99
C MET A 146 7.69 2.29 7.82
N ALA A 147 6.69 3.14 7.52
CA ALA A 147 6.94 4.58 7.42
C ALA A 147 7.29 5.19 8.77
N THR A 148 6.69 4.70 9.86
CA THR A 148 7.03 5.14 11.22
C THR A 148 8.46 4.74 11.60
N ALA A 149 8.83 3.48 11.40
CA ALA A 149 10.18 2.99 11.66
C ALA A 149 11.23 3.69 10.78
N MET A 150 10.97 3.79 9.48
CA MET A 150 11.88 4.47 8.54
C MET A 150 12.00 5.96 8.84
N GLY A 151 10.93 6.59 9.30
CA GLY A 151 10.93 7.99 9.73
C GLY A 151 11.91 8.25 10.87
N LYS A 152 11.97 7.33 11.88
CA LYS A 152 12.97 7.38 12.94
C LYS A 152 14.38 7.28 12.36
N VAL A 153 14.66 6.28 11.53
CA VAL A 153 15.99 6.07 10.93
C VAL A 153 16.45 7.27 10.10
N MET A 154 15.54 7.84 9.30
CA MET A 154 15.85 9.04 8.50
C MET A 154 16.07 10.28 9.38
N ALA A 155 15.36 10.40 10.50
CA ALA A 155 15.59 11.46 11.48
C ALA A 155 16.96 11.30 12.16
N ASP A 156 17.33 10.09 12.57
CA ASP A 156 18.65 9.78 13.15
C ASP A 156 19.77 10.20 12.20
N TRP A 157 19.66 9.86 10.90
CA TRP A 157 20.60 10.35 9.88
C TRP A 157 20.61 11.89 9.78
N ALA A 158 19.42 12.50 9.81
CA ALA A 158 19.32 13.97 9.75
C ALA A 158 19.99 14.65 10.95
N MET A 159 19.96 14.01 12.12
CA MET A 159 20.61 14.47 13.35
C MET A 159 22.14 14.19 13.38
N GLY A 160 22.67 13.50 12.37
CA GLY A 160 24.13 13.30 12.23
C GLY A 160 24.63 11.91 12.62
N ILE A 161 23.73 10.94 12.87
CA ILE A 161 24.15 9.55 13.06
C ILE A 161 24.78 9.04 11.76
N ALA A 162 25.95 8.43 11.85
CA ALA A 162 26.67 7.89 10.71
C ALA A 162 25.90 6.73 10.05
N GLU A 163 26.02 6.58 8.75
CA GLU A 163 25.28 5.59 7.94
C GLU A 163 25.40 4.15 8.45
N ASN A 164 26.61 3.76 8.88
CA ASN A 164 26.89 2.43 9.43
C ASN A 164 26.32 2.18 10.82
N ASN A 165 25.80 3.20 11.48
CA ASN A 165 25.17 3.14 12.81
C ASN A 165 23.65 3.30 12.76
N LEU A 166 23.06 3.36 11.56
CA LEU A 166 21.60 3.43 11.39
C LEU A 166 20.96 2.06 11.66
N ASP A 167 19.79 2.06 12.27
CA ASP A 167 19.00 0.84 12.54
C ASP A 167 18.43 0.18 11.28
N PHE A 168 18.79 0.66 10.09
CA PHE A 168 18.36 0.11 8.81
C PHE A 168 19.48 0.23 7.77
N PRO A 169 19.71 -0.81 6.94
CA PRO A 169 20.81 -0.78 5.97
C PRO A 169 20.59 0.26 4.88
N VAL A 170 21.61 1.04 4.59
CA VAL A 170 21.64 1.94 3.44
C VAL A 170 21.93 1.13 2.18
N THR A 171 21.13 1.35 1.15
CA THR A 171 21.24 0.67 -0.14
C THR A 171 21.43 1.65 -1.29
N VAL A 172 22.03 1.19 -2.39
CA VAL A 172 22.14 1.96 -3.63
C VAL A 172 20.86 1.80 -4.44
N PRO A 173 20.26 2.89 -4.97
CA PRO A 173 19.10 2.81 -5.83
C PRO A 173 19.38 1.93 -7.06
N ARG A 174 18.61 0.85 -7.21
CA ARG A 174 18.71 -0.08 -8.34
C ARG A 174 17.45 0.00 -9.20
N PRO A 175 17.51 0.65 -10.38
CA PRO A 175 16.36 0.70 -11.29
C PRO A 175 15.89 -0.70 -11.69
N ILE A 176 14.58 -0.91 -11.67
CA ILE A 176 13.97 -2.15 -12.13
C ILE A 176 14.19 -2.27 -13.65
N PRO A 177 14.74 -3.38 -14.14
CA PRO A 177 14.90 -3.61 -15.57
C PRO A 177 13.55 -3.47 -16.30
N PHE A 178 13.56 -2.83 -17.47
CA PHE A 178 12.36 -2.62 -18.27
C PHE A 178 11.21 -1.92 -17.52
N HIS A 179 11.48 -1.05 -16.57
CA HIS A 179 10.50 -0.37 -15.70
C HIS A 179 9.32 0.25 -16.48
N LYS A 180 9.54 0.76 -17.70
CA LYS A 180 8.46 1.29 -18.56
C LYS A 180 7.33 0.29 -18.85
N PHE A 181 7.61 -1.02 -18.76
CA PHE A 181 6.63 -2.10 -18.91
C PHE A 181 6.10 -2.62 -17.58
N SER A 182 6.48 -2.04 -16.45
CA SER A 182 6.07 -2.50 -15.10
C SER A 182 4.56 -2.59 -14.94
N LYS A 183 3.80 -1.62 -15.48
CA LYS A 183 2.33 -1.64 -15.46
C LYS A 183 1.75 -2.90 -16.13
N LEU A 184 2.31 -3.29 -17.28
CA LEU A 184 1.91 -4.51 -17.98
C LEU A 184 2.29 -5.76 -17.17
N GLY A 185 3.51 -5.79 -16.63
CA GLY A 185 3.98 -6.89 -15.78
C GLY A 185 3.09 -7.11 -14.56
N VAL A 186 2.72 -6.04 -13.86
CA VAL A 186 1.81 -6.16 -12.71
C VAL A 186 0.41 -6.61 -13.15
N LYS A 187 -0.10 -6.11 -14.28
CA LYS A 187 -1.40 -6.53 -14.82
C LYS A 187 -1.44 -8.03 -15.12
N LEU A 188 -0.40 -8.56 -15.76
CA LEU A 188 -0.26 -10.00 -16.04
C LEU A 188 -0.14 -10.82 -14.73
N THR A 189 0.62 -10.31 -13.76
CA THR A 189 0.75 -10.95 -12.44
C THR A 189 -0.59 -11.02 -11.71
N LEU A 190 -1.40 -9.97 -11.74
CA LEU A 190 -2.72 -9.97 -11.12
C LEU A 190 -3.70 -10.94 -11.81
N VAL A 191 -3.65 -11.04 -13.14
CA VAL A 191 -4.45 -12.05 -13.88
C VAL A 191 -4.02 -13.45 -13.46
N LYS A 192 -2.70 -13.72 -13.40
CA LYS A 192 -2.17 -15.00 -12.91
C LYS A 192 -2.64 -15.29 -11.48
N TYR A 193 -2.57 -14.32 -10.57
CA TYR A 193 -3.01 -14.52 -9.19
C TYR A 193 -4.50 -14.84 -9.08
N LYS A 194 -5.35 -14.10 -9.81
CA LYS A 194 -6.79 -14.39 -9.86
C LYS A 194 -7.09 -15.80 -10.37
N LEU A 195 -6.35 -16.25 -11.40
CA LEU A 195 -6.49 -17.59 -11.94
C LEU A 195 -6.06 -18.66 -10.91
N LEU A 196 -4.92 -18.47 -10.26
CA LEU A 196 -4.45 -19.38 -9.23
C LEU A 196 -5.39 -19.42 -8.01
N ASP A 197 -5.87 -18.26 -7.56
CA ASP A 197 -6.86 -18.16 -6.49
C ASP A 197 -8.19 -18.88 -6.87
N PHE A 198 -8.59 -18.82 -8.13
CA PHE A 198 -9.77 -19.53 -8.65
C PHE A 198 -9.57 -21.04 -8.68
N LEU A 199 -8.37 -21.52 -9.01
CA LEU A 199 -8.02 -22.93 -9.07
C LEU A 199 -7.70 -23.53 -7.69
N GLY A 200 -7.64 -22.72 -6.63
CA GLY A 200 -7.29 -23.15 -5.28
C GLY A 200 -5.81 -23.54 -5.12
N LEU A 201 -4.94 -23.01 -6.00
CA LEU A 201 -3.50 -23.30 -6.07
C LEU A 201 -2.66 -22.24 -5.37
#